data_3e2cf255a5f8560596a581a4e7a75bc1
#
_entry.id   3e2cf255a5f8560596a581a4e7a75bc1
#
_cell.length_a   1.000
_cell.length_b   1.000
_cell.length_c   1.000
_cell.angle_alpha   90.00
_cell.angle_beta   90.00
_cell.angle_gamma   90.00
#
_symmetry.space_group_name_H-M   'P 1'
#
loop_
_entity.id
_entity.type
_entity.pdbx_description
1 polymer ?
#
loop_
_entity_poly.entity_id
_entity_poly.type
_entity_poly.pdbx_seq_one_letter_code
_entity_poly.pdbx_strand_id
1 'polypeptide(L)'
;LSPEPSKDEERARAIALLEANHTFPTDYGISVIAHSADEVAARVAAAAFEDGPAERPAGAHEMRPSSGGKYISHRLTIRCEDAAHVLRVYARLRAVDGVLTIL
;
A
#
# COMPACT_ATOMS: atom_id res chain seq x y z
N LEU A 1 -17.86 -6.89 -29.50
CA LEU A 1 -17.51 -7.10 -28.11
C LEU A 1 -16.00 -7.15 -27.93
N SER A 2 -15.47 -6.22 -27.17
CA SER A 2 -14.06 -6.26 -26.82
C SER A 2 -13.84 -7.26 -25.69
N PRO A 3 -12.87 -8.15 -25.80
CA PRO A 3 -12.55 -9.04 -24.69
C PRO A 3 -12.01 -8.22 -23.51
N GLU A 4 -12.24 -8.72 -22.30
CA GLU A 4 -11.68 -8.09 -21.12
C GLU A 4 -10.15 -8.18 -21.20
N PRO A 5 -9.44 -7.13 -20.72
CA PRO A 5 -7.98 -7.18 -20.70
C PRO A 5 -7.47 -8.31 -19.80
N SER A 6 -6.40 -8.95 -20.20
CA SER A 6 -5.72 -9.95 -19.38
C SER A 6 -5.10 -9.28 -18.15
N LYS A 7 -4.73 -10.09 -17.16
CA LYS A 7 -4.03 -9.59 -15.98
C LYS A 7 -2.70 -8.92 -16.35
N ASP A 8 -2.01 -9.45 -17.37
CA ASP A 8 -0.76 -8.85 -17.85
C ASP A 8 -1.01 -7.48 -18.47
N GLU A 9 -2.10 -7.32 -19.23
CA GLU A 9 -2.48 -6.03 -19.80
C GLU A 9 -2.88 -5.03 -18.75
N GLU A 10 -3.64 -5.45 -17.73
CA GLU A 10 -4.02 -4.61 -16.60
C GLU A 10 -2.79 -4.14 -15.83
N ARG A 11 -1.84 -5.06 -15.59
CA ARG A 11 -0.59 -4.75 -14.92
C ARG A 11 0.23 -3.75 -15.72
N ALA A 12 0.35 -3.96 -17.03
CA ALA A 12 1.09 -3.04 -17.90
C ALA A 12 0.49 -1.64 -17.91
N ARG A 13 -0.85 -1.53 -17.91
CA ARG A 13 -1.53 -0.23 -17.79
C ARG A 13 -1.27 0.44 -16.46
N ALA A 14 -1.34 -0.32 -15.38
CA ALA A 14 -1.08 0.21 -14.05
C ALA A 14 0.34 0.74 -13.94
N ILE A 15 1.33 0.00 -14.46
CA ILE A 15 2.72 0.43 -14.50
C ILE A 15 2.87 1.71 -15.32
N ALA A 16 2.29 1.74 -16.52
CA ALA A 16 2.36 2.92 -17.39
C ALA A 16 1.76 4.15 -16.72
N LEU A 17 0.63 4.00 -16.03
CA LEU A 17 -0.03 5.08 -15.33
C LEU A 17 0.83 5.60 -14.17
N LEU A 18 1.43 4.70 -13.39
CA LEU A 18 2.32 5.07 -12.30
C LEU A 18 3.55 5.81 -12.83
N GLU A 19 4.15 5.32 -13.90
CA GLU A 19 5.33 5.94 -14.50
C GLU A 19 5.01 7.30 -15.13
N ALA A 20 3.78 7.49 -15.62
CA ALA A 20 3.33 8.76 -16.17
C ALA A 20 3.13 9.83 -15.09
N ASN A 21 2.82 9.44 -13.86
CA ASN A 21 2.49 10.35 -12.77
C ASN A 21 3.57 10.47 -11.70
N HIS A 22 4.58 9.60 -11.72
CA HIS A 22 5.65 9.59 -10.72
C HIS A 22 7.00 9.35 -11.37
N THR A 23 8.02 9.98 -10.80
CA THR A 23 9.41 9.73 -11.15
C THR A 23 10.01 8.83 -10.07
N PHE A 24 10.40 7.62 -10.44
CA PHE A 24 10.97 6.66 -9.48
C PHE A 24 12.50 6.74 -9.41
N PRO A 25 13.10 6.44 -8.25
CA PRO A 25 12.45 6.10 -6.98
C PRO A 25 11.78 7.30 -6.33
N THR A 26 10.72 7.03 -5.57
CA THR A 26 9.94 8.10 -4.92
C THR A 26 9.32 7.61 -3.61
N ASP A 27 8.96 8.56 -2.76
CA ASP A 27 8.14 8.27 -1.58
C ASP A 27 6.69 8.20 -2.02
N TYR A 28 6.07 7.04 -1.86
CA TYR A 28 4.71 6.79 -2.31
C TYR A 28 3.77 6.68 -1.11
N GLY A 29 2.70 7.47 -1.13
CA GLY A 29 1.71 7.50 -0.04
C GLY A 29 0.56 6.53 -0.29
N ILE A 30 0.23 5.72 0.70
CA ILE A 30 -0.92 4.81 0.68
C ILE A 30 -1.65 4.95 2.00
N SER A 31 -2.98 5.06 1.94
CA SER A 31 -3.83 5.06 3.13
C SER A 31 -4.61 3.75 3.21
N VAL A 32 -4.65 3.18 4.40
CA VAL A 32 -5.32 1.90 4.66
C VAL A 32 -6.26 2.07 5.85
N ILE A 33 -7.47 1.56 5.72
CA ILE A 33 -8.41 1.45 6.86
C ILE A 33 -8.48 -0.02 7.23
N ALA A 34 -8.22 -0.31 8.50
CA ALA A 34 -8.15 -1.67 9.00
C ALA A 34 -8.85 -1.79 10.36
N HIS A 35 -9.19 -3.02 10.76
CA HIS A 35 -9.68 -3.29 12.10
C HIS A 35 -8.63 -2.90 13.14
N SER A 36 -9.10 -2.41 14.27
CA SER A 36 -8.27 -1.98 15.40
C SER A 36 -7.78 -3.22 16.17
N ALA A 37 -6.60 -3.72 15.81
CA ALA A 37 -5.94 -4.82 16.49
C ALA A 37 -4.43 -4.70 16.27
N ASP A 38 -3.64 -4.97 17.31
CA ASP A 38 -2.18 -4.85 17.24
C ASP A 38 -1.58 -5.77 16.17
N GLU A 39 -2.11 -7.00 16.06
CA GLU A 39 -1.65 -7.94 15.04
C GLU A 39 -1.95 -7.47 13.62
N VAL A 40 -3.07 -6.79 13.40
CA VAL A 40 -3.40 -6.22 12.09
C VAL A 40 -2.44 -5.08 11.77
N ALA A 41 -2.18 -4.20 12.73
CA ALA A 41 -1.23 -3.11 12.54
C ALA A 41 0.18 -3.63 12.21
N ALA A 42 0.62 -4.68 12.89
CA ALA A 42 1.91 -5.31 12.62
C ALA A 42 1.97 -5.90 11.19
N ARG A 43 0.90 -6.54 10.73
CA ARG A 43 0.83 -7.11 9.39
C ARG A 43 0.77 -6.03 8.30
N VAL A 44 0.07 -4.93 8.57
CA VAL A 44 0.05 -3.77 7.66
C VAL A 44 1.47 -3.22 7.50
N ALA A 45 2.18 -3.02 8.61
CA ALA A 45 3.55 -2.53 8.58
C ALA A 45 4.47 -3.48 7.80
N ALA A 46 4.38 -4.79 8.07
CA ALA A 46 5.17 -5.78 7.37
C ALA A 46 4.90 -5.77 5.87
N ALA A 47 3.63 -5.74 5.47
CA ALA A 47 3.23 -5.71 4.07
C ALA A 47 3.74 -4.46 3.34
N ALA A 48 3.69 -3.31 4.01
CA ALA A 48 4.09 -2.04 3.42
C ALA A 48 5.60 -1.91 3.25
N PHE A 49 6.38 -2.38 4.23
CA PHE A 49 7.82 -2.08 4.33
C PHE A 49 8.74 -3.26 4.07
N GLU A 50 8.22 -4.40 3.63
CA GLU A 50 8.98 -5.62 3.41
C GLU A 50 10.18 -5.44 2.48
N ASP A 51 10.00 -4.67 1.41
CA ASP A 51 11.05 -4.45 0.39
C ASP A 51 11.93 -3.23 0.70
N GLY A 52 11.66 -2.55 1.80
CA GLY A 52 12.34 -1.31 2.13
C GLY A 52 13.54 -1.48 3.03
N PRO A 53 14.21 -0.38 3.35
CA PRO A 53 15.33 -0.40 4.29
C PRO A 53 14.86 -0.80 5.69
N ALA A 54 15.76 -1.37 6.48
CA ALA A 54 15.48 -1.80 7.85
C ALA A 54 15.00 -0.64 8.73
N GLU A 55 15.56 0.56 8.54
CA GLU A 55 15.14 1.75 9.24
C GLU A 55 14.18 2.57 8.38
N ARG A 56 13.06 2.95 8.96
CA ARG A 56 12.06 3.79 8.31
C ARG A 56 12.22 5.23 8.75
N PRO A 57 11.97 6.21 7.84
CA PRO A 57 11.93 7.62 8.25
C PRO A 57 10.84 7.85 9.30
N ALA A 58 11.05 8.85 10.15
CA ALA A 58 10.03 9.27 11.08
C ALA A 58 8.76 9.68 10.29
N GLY A 59 7.59 9.25 10.79
CA GLY A 59 6.32 9.54 10.13
C GLY A 59 5.98 8.63 8.95
N ALA A 60 6.80 7.63 8.64
CA ALA A 60 6.51 6.70 7.53
C ALA A 60 5.26 5.85 7.79
N HIS A 61 4.91 5.62 9.03
CA HIS A 61 3.71 4.89 9.40
C HIS A 61 2.97 5.65 10.51
N GLU A 62 1.94 6.36 10.11
CA GLU A 62 1.08 7.10 11.04
C GLU A 62 -0.24 6.37 11.21
N MET A 63 -0.73 6.29 12.44
CA MET A 63 -1.97 5.60 12.75
C MET A 63 -2.92 6.55 13.48
N ARG A 64 -4.20 6.53 13.09
CA ARG A 64 -5.25 7.32 13.75
C ARG A 64 -6.45 6.41 14.00
N PRO A 65 -6.83 6.20 15.26
CA PRO A 65 -8.03 5.44 15.58
C PRO A 65 -9.29 6.22 15.17
N SER A 66 -10.34 5.48 14.75
CA SER A 66 -11.66 6.07 14.52
C SER A 66 -12.29 6.50 15.84
N SER A 67 -13.33 7.33 15.76
CA SER A 67 -14.01 7.87 16.95
C SER A 67 -14.57 6.77 17.87
N GLY A 68 -14.97 5.63 17.32
CA GLY A 68 -15.47 4.50 18.12
C GLY A 68 -14.40 3.47 18.47
N GLY A 69 -13.17 3.65 18.00
CA GLY A 69 -12.06 2.74 18.28
C GLY A 69 -12.10 1.41 17.54
N LYS A 70 -13.06 1.19 16.64
CA LYS A 70 -13.20 -0.06 15.88
C LYS A 70 -12.20 -0.19 14.75
N TYR A 71 -11.79 0.92 14.19
CA TYR A 71 -10.95 0.99 13.00
C TYR A 71 -9.76 1.88 13.24
N ILE A 72 -8.70 1.61 12.50
CA ILE A 72 -7.51 2.47 12.48
C ILE A 72 -7.24 2.86 11.04
N SER A 73 -7.02 4.14 10.80
CA SER A 73 -6.49 4.65 9.54
C SER A 73 -4.98 4.62 9.60
N HIS A 74 -4.36 3.94 8.65
CA HIS A 74 -2.91 3.88 8.52
C HIS A 74 -2.51 4.76 7.34
N ARG A 75 -1.64 5.73 7.57
CA ARG A 75 -1.02 6.50 6.51
C ARG A 75 0.41 6.02 6.35
N LEU A 76 0.70 5.46 5.19
CA LEU A 76 1.97 4.84 4.91
C LEU A 76 2.72 5.66 3.87
N THR A 77 3.98 5.96 4.13
CA THR A 77 4.89 6.58 3.17
C THR A 77 6.01 5.59 2.89
N ILE A 78 6.04 5.07 1.67
CA ILE A 78 6.89 3.94 1.32
C ILE A 78 7.85 4.37 0.22
N ARG A 79 9.14 4.20 0.46
CA ARG A 79 10.14 4.44 -0.58
C ARG A 79 10.06 3.35 -1.63
N CYS A 80 9.50 3.67 -2.78
CA CYS A 80 9.32 2.73 -3.88
C CYS A 80 10.36 2.95 -4.96
N GLU A 81 11.07 1.89 -5.35
CA GLU A 81 12.14 1.93 -6.34
C GLU A 81 11.61 2.09 -7.76
N ASP A 82 10.44 1.51 -8.02
CA ASP A 82 9.80 1.51 -9.34
C ASP A 82 8.30 1.25 -9.20
N ALA A 83 7.59 1.29 -10.34
CA ALA A 83 6.15 1.06 -10.37
C ALA A 83 5.78 -0.37 -9.94
N ALA A 84 6.61 -1.35 -10.26
CA ALA A 84 6.37 -2.74 -9.85
C ALA A 84 6.41 -2.89 -8.33
N HIS A 85 7.27 -2.15 -7.65
CA HIS A 85 7.34 -2.10 -6.19
C HIS A 85 6.01 -1.61 -5.60
N VAL A 86 5.45 -0.53 -6.16
CA VAL A 86 4.13 -0.02 -5.73
C VAL A 86 3.07 -1.11 -5.84
N LEU A 87 3.03 -1.83 -6.96
CA LEU A 87 2.04 -2.90 -7.18
C LEU A 87 2.22 -4.05 -6.20
N ARG A 88 3.46 -4.42 -5.86
CA ARG A 88 3.72 -5.45 -4.85
C ARG A 88 3.19 -5.04 -3.48
N VAL A 89 3.40 -3.80 -3.10
CA VAL A 89 2.90 -3.27 -1.82
C VAL A 89 1.38 -3.35 -1.76
N TYR A 90 0.69 -2.91 -2.80
CA TYR A 90 -0.78 -3.01 -2.86
C TYR A 90 -1.25 -4.46 -2.75
N ALA A 91 -0.61 -5.37 -3.46
CA ALA A 91 -0.98 -6.79 -3.42
C ALA A 91 -0.83 -7.38 -2.02
N ARG A 92 0.27 -7.06 -1.34
CA ARG A 92 0.49 -7.52 0.04
C ARG A 92 -0.51 -6.93 1.02
N LEU A 93 -0.81 -5.64 0.89
CA LEU A 93 -1.79 -4.98 1.76
C LEU A 93 -3.19 -5.58 1.58
N ARG A 94 -3.59 -5.86 0.34
CA ARG A 94 -4.88 -6.50 0.07
C ARG A 94 -4.99 -7.90 0.66
N ALA A 95 -3.88 -8.58 0.85
CA ALA A 95 -3.85 -9.93 1.42
C ALA A 95 -3.87 -9.96 2.94
N VAL A 96 -3.74 -8.81 3.61
CA VAL A 96 -3.76 -8.74 5.07
C VAL A 96 -5.19 -8.88 5.58
N ASP A 97 -5.44 -9.89 6.40
CA ASP A 97 -6.72 -10.04 7.10
C ASP A 97 -6.92 -8.85 8.04
N GLY A 98 -8.11 -8.25 7.98
CA GLY A 98 -8.42 -7.08 8.78
C GLY A 98 -8.29 -5.76 8.04
N VAL A 99 -7.68 -5.74 6.87
CA VAL A 99 -7.69 -4.56 5.99
C VAL A 99 -9.04 -4.49 5.29
N LEU A 100 -9.70 -3.35 5.41
CA LEU A 100 -11.03 -3.12 4.86
C LEU A 100 -11.00 -2.35 3.55
N THR A 101 -10.15 -1.35 3.47
CA THR A 101 -10.07 -0.45 2.32
C THR A 101 -8.66 0.09 2.17
N ILE A 102 -8.24 0.24 0.92
CA ILE A 102 -6.97 0.88 0.57
C ILE A 102 -7.29 2.06 -0.34
N LEU A 103 -6.78 3.22 0.02
CA LEU A 103 -7.02 4.47 -0.69
C LEU A 103 -5.76 4.99 -1.38
#